data_9b94b7f2091562eb429ede575785671e
#
_entry.id   9b94b7f2091562eb429ede575785671e
#
_cell.length_a   1.000
_cell.length_b   1.000
_cell.length_c   1.000
_cell.angle_alpha   90.00
_cell.angle_beta   90.00
_cell.angle_gamma   90.00
#
_symmetry.space_group_name_H-M   'P 1'
#
loop_
_entity.id
_entity.type
_entity.pdbx_description
1 polymer ?
#
loop_
_entity_poly.entity_id
_entity_poly.type
_entity_poly.pdbx_seq_one_letter_code
_entity_poly.pdbx_strand_id
1 'polypeptide(L)'
;MTLTASAPNTDNTPPWLARGRQFWRRDRVFKMVMPPIHSVNLDLSHDTVLYLENITVSFDGFKALNNLNFYVKRGELRCVVGANGAGKTTMMDVITGKTRPDSGSAFFGQWIDLTQYSEPEIAAAGIGRKFQKPTVFENHSVLENLELALRTHKGVWSSLFARLTPEQRDRIDEVLNLIGLTNHVQRRAGLLAHGQKQWLEIGMLLVQEPYLLLLDEPVAGMTQHEIERTAELLNSLAGRHAVVVVEHDMAFVRSIAKTVTVLHEGQVLAEGNMTDIQANPRVIEVYLGE
;
A
#
# COMPACT_ATOMS: atom_id res chain seq x y z
N MET A 1 19.60 -59.88 -36.95
CA MET A 1 18.38 -60.04 -36.17
C MET A 1 18.68 -59.68 -34.72
N THR A 2 18.48 -58.48 -34.34
CA THR A 2 18.62 -58.01 -32.95
C THR A 2 17.33 -57.28 -32.56
N LEU A 3 16.55 -57.95 -31.72
CA LEU A 3 15.30 -57.44 -31.17
C LEU A 3 15.63 -56.47 -30.03
N THR A 4 15.30 -55.21 -30.18
CA THR A 4 15.31 -54.22 -29.10
C THR A 4 13.94 -54.25 -28.40
N ALA A 5 13.95 -54.69 -27.14
CA ALA A 5 12.78 -54.66 -26.26
C ALA A 5 12.57 -53.24 -25.77
N SER A 6 11.39 -52.67 -26.03
CA SER A 6 10.88 -51.43 -25.46
C SER A 6 10.42 -51.68 -24.02
N ALA A 7 10.93 -50.92 -23.07
CA ALA A 7 10.48 -50.96 -21.69
C ALA A 7 9.04 -50.33 -21.58
N PRO A 8 8.15 -50.88 -20.73
CA PRO A 8 6.81 -50.32 -20.55
C PRO A 8 6.86 -49.03 -19.69
N ASN A 9 6.22 -48.02 -20.20
CA ASN A 9 5.96 -46.76 -19.53
C ASN A 9 4.87 -47.00 -18.44
N THR A 10 5.26 -47.06 -17.17
CA THR A 10 4.34 -47.20 -16.04
C THR A 10 4.27 -45.92 -15.24
N ASP A 11 3.69 -44.90 -15.81
CA ASP A 11 3.23 -43.72 -15.03
C ASP A 11 1.73 -43.85 -14.75
N ASN A 12 1.37 -44.85 -13.95
CA ASN A 12 0.04 -45.12 -13.47
C ASN A 12 -0.16 -44.45 -12.09
N THR A 13 0.07 -43.13 -11.98
CA THR A 13 -0.30 -42.39 -10.80
C THR A 13 -1.80 -42.11 -10.83
N PRO A 14 -2.56 -42.59 -9.83
CA PRO A 14 -4.00 -42.41 -9.81
C PRO A 14 -4.37 -40.91 -9.72
N PRO A 15 -5.48 -40.48 -10.34
CA PRO A 15 -5.88 -39.07 -10.47
C PRO A 15 -6.02 -38.31 -9.15
N TRP A 16 -6.25 -39.02 -8.03
CA TRP A 16 -6.35 -38.42 -6.71
C TRP A 16 -5.00 -38.04 -6.12
N LEU A 17 -3.91 -38.71 -6.49
CA LEU A 17 -2.52 -38.32 -6.11
C LEU A 17 -2.04 -37.06 -6.84
N ALA A 18 -2.46 -36.86 -8.10
CA ALA A 18 -2.18 -35.64 -8.85
C ALA A 18 -2.92 -34.43 -8.26
N ARG A 19 -4.18 -34.61 -7.82
CA ARG A 19 -4.93 -33.57 -7.09
C ARG A 19 -4.32 -33.25 -5.72
N GLY A 20 -3.78 -34.23 -5.01
CA GLY A 20 -3.08 -34.03 -3.74
C GLY A 20 -1.84 -33.12 -3.88
N ARG A 21 -1.03 -33.30 -4.94
CA ARG A 21 0.14 -32.43 -5.17
C ARG A 21 -0.22 -30.97 -5.45
N GLN A 22 -1.34 -30.69 -6.12
CA GLN A 22 -1.84 -29.32 -6.30
C GLN A 22 -2.43 -28.74 -5.02
N PHE A 23 -3.09 -29.56 -4.20
CA PHE A 23 -3.65 -29.15 -2.92
C PHE A 23 -2.55 -28.79 -1.92
N TRP A 24 -1.49 -29.58 -1.82
CA TRP A 24 -0.34 -29.34 -0.92
C TRP A 24 0.50 -28.11 -1.31
N ARG A 25 0.54 -27.72 -2.59
CA ARG A 25 1.17 -26.44 -3.01
C ARG A 25 0.40 -25.20 -2.60
N ARG A 26 -0.88 -25.34 -2.24
CA ARG A 26 -1.76 -24.26 -1.78
C ARG A 26 -1.90 -24.19 -0.26
N ASP A 27 -1.35 -25.15 0.49
CA ASP A 27 -1.64 -25.26 1.90
C ASP A 27 -0.81 -24.29 2.75
N ARG A 28 -1.58 -23.47 3.45
CA ARG A 28 -1.12 -22.49 4.47
C ARG A 28 -0.32 -23.13 5.62
N VAL A 29 -0.32 -24.46 5.76
CA VAL A 29 0.39 -25.17 6.83
C VAL A 29 1.91 -24.98 6.73
N PHE A 30 2.48 -24.93 5.52
CA PHE A 30 3.89 -24.64 5.33
C PHE A 30 4.26 -23.17 5.57
N LYS A 31 3.32 -22.22 5.37
CA LYS A 31 3.50 -20.80 5.73
C LYS A 31 3.54 -20.57 7.25
N MET A 32 3.00 -21.51 8.04
CA MET A 32 3.02 -21.46 9.51
C MET A 32 4.41 -21.73 10.10
N VAL A 33 5.33 -22.26 9.31
CA VAL A 33 6.74 -22.55 9.67
C VAL A 33 7.71 -21.49 9.13
N MET A 34 7.28 -20.64 8.18
CA MET A 34 8.08 -19.48 7.80
C MET A 34 8.06 -18.44 8.93
N PRO A 35 9.23 -17.92 9.33
CA PRO A 35 9.25 -16.84 10.31
C PRO A 35 8.35 -15.70 9.79
N PRO A 36 7.54 -15.10 10.67
CA PRO A 36 6.71 -13.98 10.26
C PRO A 36 7.60 -12.91 9.64
N ILE A 37 7.12 -12.26 8.59
CA ILE A 37 7.84 -11.23 7.80
C ILE A 37 8.44 -10.13 8.69
N HIS A 38 7.95 -9.96 9.93
CA HIS A 38 8.50 -9.07 10.96
C HIS A 38 9.98 -9.29 11.31
N SER A 39 10.56 -10.44 10.95
CA SER A 39 11.99 -10.74 11.19
C SER A 39 12.85 -10.61 9.95
N VAL A 40 12.25 -10.39 8.80
CA VAL A 40 13.00 -10.09 7.59
C VAL A 40 13.43 -8.64 7.71
N ASN A 41 14.70 -8.40 8.00
CA ASN A 41 15.28 -7.07 7.84
C ASN A 41 15.00 -6.65 6.41
N LEU A 42 14.08 -5.69 6.24
CA LEU A 42 13.79 -5.12 4.95
C LEU A 42 15.10 -4.52 4.43
N ASP A 43 15.69 -5.17 3.44
CA ASP A 43 16.92 -4.67 2.85
C ASP A 43 16.60 -3.45 1.99
N LEU A 44 16.90 -2.29 2.54
CA LEU A 44 16.80 -0.98 1.91
C LEU A 44 18.18 -0.44 1.55
N SER A 45 19.16 -1.31 1.31
CA SER A 45 20.51 -0.91 0.88
C SER A 45 20.49 -0.18 -0.46
N HIS A 46 19.50 -0.48 -1.29
CA HIS A 46 19.17 0.35 -2.46
C HIS A 46 18.15 1.43 -2.09
N ASP A 47 18.24 2.58 -2.75
CA ASP A 47 17.37 3.75 -2.48
C ASP A 47 15.89 3.49 -2.80
N THR A 48 15.57 2.50 -3.63
CA THR A 48 14.20 2.19 -4.04
C THR A 48 13.55 1.17 -3.10
N VAL A 49 12.35 1.51 -2.59
CA VAL A 49 11.59 0.65 -1.66
C VAL A 49 10.50 -0.17 -2.36
N LEU A 50 10.00 0.28 -3.50
CA LEU A 50 8.96 -0.41 -4.27
C LEU A 50 9.35 -0.51 -5.74
N TYR A 51 9.22 -1.70 -6.28
CA TYR A 51 9.46 -2.02 -7.68
C TYR A 51 8.24 -2.71 -8.28
N LEU A 52 7.63 -2.11 -9.27
CA LEU A 52 6.65 -2.75 -10.15
C LEU A 52 7.24 -2.76 -11.55
N GLU A 53 7.39 -3.95 -12.13
CA GLU A 53 8.00 -4.13 -13.44
C GLU A 53 7.10 -4.94 -14.36
N ASN A 54 6.73 -4.34 -15.50
CA ASN A 54 5.90 -4.94 -16.54
C ASN A 54 4.58 -5.51 -16.01
N ILE A 55 3.99 -4.86 -14.99
CA ILE A 55 2.77 -5.31 -14.36
C ILE A 55 1.61 -5.19 -15.34
N THR A 56 0.94 -6.31 -15.58
CA THR A 56 -0.29 -6.37 -16.36
C THR A 56 -1.40 -6.97 -15.52
N VAL A 57 -2.57 -6.32 -15.53
CA VAL A 57 -3.79 -6.79 -14.86
C VAL A 57 -4.95 -6.63 -15.80
N SER A 58 -5.70 -7.70 -16.03
CA SER A 58 -6.88 -7.70 -16.87
C SER A 58 -8.12 -8.12 -16.10
N PHE A 59 -9.24 -7.45 -16.36
CA PHE A 59 -10.57 -7.81 -15.85
C PHE A 59 -11.50 -8.02 -17.06
N ASP A 60 -12.03 -9.20 -17.22
CA ASP A 60 -12.97 -9.55 -18.32
C ASP A 60 -12.50 -9.10 -19.72
N GLY A 61 -11.19 -9.22 -19.97
CA GLY A 61 -10.57 -8.82 -21.24
C GLY A 61 -10.14 -7.35 -21.33
N PHE A 62 -10.54 -6.51 -20.39
CA PHE A 62 -10.06 -5.13 -20.29
C PHE A 62 -8.76 -5.07 -19.48
N LYS A 63 -7.70 -4.49 -20.05
CA LYS A 63 -6.42 -4.29 -19.37
C LYS A 63 -6.50 -3.04 -18.50
N ALA A 64 -6.64 -3.25 -17.19
CA ALA A 64 -6.60 -2.16 -16.19
C ALA A 64 -5.18 -1.66 -15.94
N LEU A 65 -4.18 -2.55 -16.03
CA LEU A 65 -2.75 -2.22 -16.08
C LEU A 65 -2.14 -2.94 -17.29
N ASN A 66 -1.27 -2.26 -18.00
CA ASN A 66 -0.68 -2.76 -19.25
C ASN A 66 0.83 -2.47 -19.27
N ASN A 67 1.65 -3.46 -18.90
CA ASN A 67 3.10 -3.33 -18.78
C ASN A 67 3.53 -2.11 -17.90
N LEU A 68 2.85 -1.90 -16.79
CA LEU A 68 3.15 -0.80 -15.89
C LEU A 68 4.53 -1.00 -15.25
N ASN A 69 5.38 0.02 -15.35
CA ASN A 69 6.63 0.14 -14.60
C ASN A 69 6.51 1.32 -13.66
N PHE A 70 6.72 1.08 -12.34
CA PHE A 70 6.55 2.10 -11.32
C PHE A 70 7.49 1.83 -10.16
N TYR A 71 8.29 2.83 -9.78
CA TYR A 71 9.31 2.72 -8.75
C TYR A 71 9.13 3.83 -7.72
N VAL A 72 9.32 3.51 -6.44
CA VAL A 72 9.26 4.50 -5.35
C VAL A 72 10.54 4.43 -4.55
N LYS A 73 11.18 5.59 -4.33
CA LYS A 73 12.38 5.71 -3.51
C LYS A 73 12.06 5.84 -2.04
N ARG A 74 13.05 5.52 -1.22
CA ARG A 74 12.98 5.70 0.23
C ARG A 74 12.76 7.19 0.57
N GLY A 75 11.80 7.45 1.45
CA GLY A 75 11.48 8.81 1.89
C GLY A 75 10.91 9.73 0.79
N GLU A 76 10.60 9.18 -0.38
CA GLU A 76 9.99 9.94 -1.46
C GLU A 76 8.51 10.22 -1.18
N LEU A 77 8.07 11.45 -1.46
CA LEU A 77 6.67 11.80 -1.60
C LEU A 77 6.35 11.92 -3.08
N ARG A 78 5.56 10.97 -3.58
CA ARG A 78 5.18 10.86 -4.98
C ARG A 78 3.68 10.98 -5.13
N CYS A 79 3.23 11.81 -6.05
CA CYS A 79 1.83 11.88 -6.44
C CYS A 79 1.58 11.09 -7.71
N VAL A 80 0.48 10.34 -7.75
CA VAL A 80 0.00 9.62 -8.92
C VAL A 80 -1.31 10.26 -9.36
N VAL A 81 -1.32 10.79 -10.56
CA VAL A 81 -2.47 11.44 -11.16
C VAL A 81 -2.91 10.69 -12.41
N GLY A 82 -4.16 10.86 -12.82
CA GLY A 82 -4.69 10.20 -14.01
C GLY A 82 -6.21 10.28 -14.04
N ALA A 83 -6.81 10.15 -15.23
CA ALA A 83 -8.25 10.11 -15.38
C ALA A 83 -8.88 8.92 -14.62
N ASN A 84 -10.20 8.94 -14.47
CA ASN A 84 -10.93 7.78 -13.96
C ASN A 84 -10.72 6.59 -14.91
N GLY A 85 -10.42 5.41 -14.33
CA GLY A 85 -10.09 4.23 -15.14
C GLY A 85 -8.63 4.16 -15.61
N ALA A 86 -7.77 5.14 -15.31
CA ALA A 86 -6.35 5.10 -15.70
C ALA A 86 -5.51 3.99 -15.02
N GLY A 87 -6.09 3.24 -14.06
CA GLY A 87 -5.41 2.12 -13.39
C GLY A 87 -4.88 2.45 -11.99
N LYS A 88 -5.09 3.66 -11.47
CA LYS A 88 -4.55 4.11 -10.17
C LYS A 88 -4.91 3.17 -9.00
N THR A 89 -6.20 2.87 -8.82
CA THR A 89 -6.68 1.97 -7.77
C THR A 89 -6.18 0.55 -7.96
N THR A 90 -6.16 0.05 -9.20
CA THR A 90 -5.65 -1.28 -9.54
C THR A 90 -4.15 -1.39 -9.22
N MET A 91 -3.36 -0.34 -9.49
CA MET A 91 -1.95 -0.29 -9.10
C MET A 91 -1.80 -0.40 -7.57
N MET A 92 -2.58 0.36 -6.80
CA MET A 92 -2.55 0.27 -5.34
C MET A 92 -3.02 -1.11 -4.83
N ASP A 93 -4.02 -1.71 -5.49
CA ASP A 93 -4.52 -3.05 -5.18
C ASP A 93 -3.45 -4.13 -5.45
N VAL A 94 -2.62 -3.97 -6.47
CA VAL A 94 -1.45 -4.86 -6.71
C VAL A 94 -0.40 -4.69 -5.61
N ILE A 95 -0.05 -3.46 -5.25
CA ILE A 95 0.95 -3.19 -4.20
C ILE A 95 0.53 -3.79 -2.85
N THR A 96 -0.76 -3.77 -2.54
CA THR A 96 -1.30 -4.31 -1.28
C THR A 96 -1.64 -5.80 -1.34
N GLY A 97 -1.49 -6.46 -2.48
CA GLY A 97 -1.79 -7.88 -2.67
C GLY A 97 -3.28 -8.22 -2.79
N LYS A 98 -4.15 -7.21 -2.85
CA LYS A 98 -5.59 -7.38 -3.07
C LYS A 98 -5.89 -7.88 -4.48
N THR A 99 -5.13 -7.40 -5.47
CA THR A 99 -5.19 -7.88 -6.85
C THR A 99 -3.86 -8.52 -7.23
N ARG A 100 -3.90 -9.72 -7.80
CA ARG A 100 -2.70 -10.36 -8.33
C ARG A 100 -2.54 -10.01 -9.79
N PRO A 101 -1.32 -9.64 -10.23
CA PRO A 101 -1.07 -9.36 -11.64
C PRO A 101 -1.10 -10.66 -12.46
N ASP A 102 -1.52 -10.54 -13.72
CA ASP A 102 -1.46 -11.63 -14.71
C ASP A 102 -0.01 -11.90 -15.13
N SER A 103 0.80 -10.84 -15.19
CA SER A 103 2.23 -10.91 -15.51
C SER A 103 3.00 -9.73 -14.90
N GLY A 104 4.32 -9.84 -14.87
CA GLY A 104 5.22 -8.86 -14.29
C GLY A 104 5.68 -9.23 -12.89
N SER A 105 6.43 -8.34 -12.26
CA SER A 105 7.06 -8.54 -10.94
C SER A 105 6.76 -7.37 -10.03
N ALA A 106 6.43 -7.65 -8.77
CA ALA A 106 6.16 -6.64 -7.75
C ALA A 106 6.98 -6.93 -6.50
N PHE A 107 7.98 -6.08 -6.20
CA PHE A 107 8.86 -6.26 -5.05
C PHE A 107 8.81 -5.09 -4.08
N PHE A 108 8.85 -5.39 -2.79
CA PHE A 108 9.04 -4.45 -1.71
C PHE A 108 10.38 -4.67 -1.04
N GLY A 109 11.24 -3.63 -1.06
CA GLY A 109 12.67 -3.82 -0.82
C GLY A 109 13.26 -4.76 -1.87
N GLN A 110 14.35 -5.47 -1.53
CA GLN A 110 15.01 -6.36 -2.48
C GLN A 110 14.43 -7.79 -2.54
N TRP A 111 13.72 -8.23 -1.49
CA TRP A 111 13.42 -9.64 -1.31
C TRP A 111 11.95 -10.00 -1.17
N ILE A 112 11.07 -9.03 -0.91
CA ILE A 112 9.67 -9.32 -0.66
C ILE A 112 8.89 -9.27 -1.98
N ASP A 113 8.66 -10.43 -2.58
CA ASP A 113 7.78 -10.57 -3.75
C ASP A 113 6.31 -10.45 -3.31
N LEU A 114 5.72 -9.28 -3.54
CA LEU A 114 4.34 -8.96 -3.14
C LEU A 114 3.31 -9.92 -3.74
N THR A 115 3.62 -10.57 -4.86
CA THR A 115 2.71 -11.53 -5.51
C THR A 115 2.53 -12.82 -4.71
N GLN A 116 3.43 -13.10 -3.76
CA GLN A 116 3.43 -14.33 -2.96
C GLN A 116 2.73 -14.17 -1.61
N TYR A 117 2.47 -12.93 -1.17
CA TYR A 117 1.94 -12.63 0.17
C TYR A 117 0.47 -12.21 0.12
N SER A 118 -0.22 -12.34 1.23
CA SER A 118 -1.58 -11.85 1.45
C SER A 118 -1.56 -10.40 1.94
N GLU A 119 -2.69 -9.68 1.82
CA GLU A 119 -2.81 -8.30 2.30
C GLU A 119 -2.34 -8.10 3.75
N PRO A 120 -2.72 -8.95 4.75
CA PRO A 120 -2.22 -8.80 6.12
C PRO A 120 -0.72 -9.00 6.26
N GLU A 121 -0.12 -9.91 5.46
CA GLU A 121 1.33 -10.13 5.46
C GLU A 121 2.07 -8.92 4.87
N ILE A 122 1.55 -8.33 3.79
CA ILE A 122 2.09 -7.12 3.17
C ILE A 122 1.98 -5.92 4.12
N ALA A 123 0.83 -5.75 4.78
CA ALA A 123 0.68 -4.73 5.81
C ALA A 123 1.68 -4.92 6.96
N ALA A 124 1.88 -6.18 7.38
CA ALA A 124 2.88 -6.53 8.38
C ALA A 124 4.32 -6.27 7.92
N ALA A 125 4.61 -6.38 6.64
CA ALA A 125 5.92 -6.05 6.06
C ALA A 125 6.23 -4.54 6.10
N GLY A 126 5.22 -3.68 6.27
CA GLY A 126 5.39 -2.24 6.42
C GLY A 126 4.82 -1.40 5.28
N ILE A 127 3.84 -1.93 4.55
CA ILE A 127 3.04 -1.16 3.61
C ILE A 127 1.71 -0.80 4.27
N GLY A 128 1.48 0.47 4.54
CA GLY A 128 0.21 0.99 5.04
C GLY A 128 -0.63 1.57 3.92
N ARG A 129 -1.94 1.26 3.88
CA ARG A 129 -2.86 1.86 2.92
C ARG A 129 -4.05 2.49 3.60
N LYS A 130 -4.31 3.76 3.27
CA LYS A 130 -5.54 4.47 3.57
C LYS A 130 -6.50 4.29 2.38
N PHE A 131 -7.69 3.80 2.67
CA PHE A 131 -8.76 3.67 1.69
C PHE A 131 -9.59 4.97 1.58
N GLN A 132 -10.38 5.11 0.50
CA GLN A 132 -11.24 6.29 0.30
C GLN A 132 -12.26 6.49 1.42
N LYS A 133 -12.85 5.39 1.94
CA LYS A 133 -13.80 5.46 3.06
C LYS A 133 -13.05 5.38 4.39
N PRO A 134 -13.29 6.31 5.34
CA PRO A 134 -12.68 6.24 6.66
C PRO A 134 -12.98 4.92 7.36
N THR A 135 -11.94 4.30 7.93
CA THR A 135 -12.01 3.00 8.62
C THR A 135 -11.83 3.15 10.14
N VAL A 136 -12.13 4.34 10.68
CA VAL A 136 -12.03 4.59 12.11
C VAL A 136 -13.14 3.88 12.89
N PHE A 137 -12.83 3.42 14.10
CA PHE A 137 -13.79 2.84 15.03
C PHE A 137 -14.57 3.96 15.71
N GLU A 138 -15.73 4.33 15.17
CA GLU A 138 -16.49 5.53 15.56
C GLU A 138 -16.92 5.57 17.03
N ASN A 139 -17.18 4.40 17.63
CA ASN A 139 -17.58 4.27 19.04
C ASN A 139 -16.41 4.34 20.03
N HIS A 140 -15.19 4.27 19.54
CA HIS A 140 -13.97 4.37 20.35
C HIS A 140 -13.42 5.80 20.34
N SER A 141 -12.65 6.15 21.38
CA SER A 141 -11.93 7.41 21.44
C SER A 141 -10.79 7.45 20.39
N VAL A 142 -10.25 8.64 20.15
CA VAL A 142 -9.05 8.83 19.32
C VAL A 142 -7.91 7.96 19.84
N LEU A 143 -7.66 7.96 21.15
CA LEU A 143 -6.63 7.15 21.78
C LEU A 143 -6.84 5.65 21.52
N GLU A 144 -8.03 5.14 21.79
CA GLU A 144 -8.35 3.73 21.58
C GLU A 144 -8.20 3.30 20.13
N ASN A 145 -8.52 4.16 19.15
CA ASN A 145 -8.27 3.88 17.73
C ASN A 145 -6.77 3.69 17.45
N LEU A 146 -5.91 4.56 18.01
CA LEU A 146 -4.46 4.45 17.84
C LEU A 146 -3.91 3.22 18.57
N GLU A 147 -4.39 2.91 19.77
CA GLU A 147 -4.01 1.69 20.53
C GLU A 147 -4.36 0.41 19.76
N LEU A 148 -5.58 0.35 19.17
CA LEU A 148 -6.02 -0.79 18.38
C LEU A 148 -5.20 -0.97 17.09
N ALA A 149 -4.66 0.12 16.55
CA ALA A 149 -3.82 0.10 15.35
C ALA A 149 -2.37 -0.32 15.63
N LEU A 150 -1.89 -0.25 16.88
CA LEU A 150 -0.54 -0.67 17.23
C LEU A 150 -0.26 -2.11 16.84
N ARG A 151 0.96 -2.36 16.37
CA ARG A 151 1.46 -3.72 16.15
C ARG A 151 1.74 -4.37 17.50
N THR A 152 0.83 -5.21 17.96
CA THR A 152 1.03 -6.02 19.17
C THR A 152 1.04 -7.50 18.81
N HIS A 153 1.84 -8.29 19.54
CA HIS A 153 1.72 -9.75 19.47
C HIS A 153 0.33 -10.16 19.99
N LYS A 154 -0.57 -10.50 19.07
CA LYS A 154 -1.97 -10.88 19.37
C LYS A 154 -2.05 -12.29 19.95
N GLY A 155 -1.44 -12.52 21.11
CA GLY A 155 -1.74 -13.69 21.91
C GLY A 155 -3.01 -13.42 22.73
N VAL A 156 -3.88 -14.42 22.89
CA VAL A 156 -5.15 -14.29 23.67
C VAL A 156 -4.87 -13.75 25.07
N TRP A 157 -3.81 -14.19 25.72
CA TRP A 157 -3.40 -13.75 27.06
C TRP A 157 -2.74 -12.35 27.08
N SER A 158 -2.00 -11.99 26.05
CA SER A 158 -1.43 -10.65 25.92
C SER A 158 -2.48 -9.57 25.68
N SER A 159 -3.57 -9.91 24.97
CA SER A 159 -4.68 -8.96 24.72
C SER A 159 -5.52 -8.69 25.98
N LEU A 160 -5.63 -9.64 26.90
CA LEU A 160 -6.40 -9.50 28.14
C LEU A 160 -5.69 -8.65 29.20
N PHE A 161 -4.35 -8.56 29.14
CA PHE A 161 -3.52 -7.84 30.11
C PHE A 161 -2.62 -6.78 29.45
N ALA A 162 -2.92 -6.39 28.21
CA ALA A 162 -2.14 -5.44 27.43
C ALA A 162 -2.11 -4.07 28.14
N ARG A 163 -1.00 -3.77 28.78
CA ARG A 163 -0.62 -2.39 29.13
C ARG A 163 0.33 -1.89 28.06
N LEU A 164 0.10 -0.69 27.58
CA LEU A 164 1.02 -0.02 26.67
C LEU A 164 2.41 0.07 27.31
N THR A 165 3.44 -0.28 26.55
CA THR A 165 4.82 0.00 26.97
C THR A 165 5.09 1.51 26.94
N PRO A 166 6.11 2.00 27.63
CA PRO A 166 6.51 3.41 27.54
C PRO A 166 6.74 3.84 26.09
N GLU A 167 7.44 3.03 25.30
CA GLU A 167 7.77 3.31 23.90
C GLU A 167 6.50 3.41 23.02
N GLN A 168 5.50 2.56 23.31
CA GLN A 168 4.21 2.62 22.60
C GLN A 168 3.44 3.89 22.94
N ARG A 169 3.49 4.35 24.20
CA ARG A 169 2.87 5.62 24.61
C ARG A 169 3.54 6.80 23.95
N ASP A 170 4.87 6.85 24.00
CA ASP A 170 5.67 7.91 23.36
C ASP A 170 5.35 7.97 21.84
N ARG A 171 5.21 6.81 21.23
CA ARG A 171 4.82 6.73 19.80
C ARG A 171 3.42 7.25 19.52
N ILE A 172 2.44 6.91 20.37
CA ILE A 172 1.08 7.44 20.25
C ILE A 172 1.09 8.96 20.44
N ASP A 173 1.81 9.47 21.43
CA ASP A 173 1.91 10.91 21.71
C ASP A 173 2.59 11.67 20.55
N GLU A 174 3.66 11.11 19.97
CA GLU A 174 4.29 11.65 18.76
C GLU A 174 3.29 11.74 17.62
N VAL A 175 2.55 10.65 17.35
CA VAL A 175 1.56 10.60 16.26
C VAL A 175 0.39 11.56 16.54
N LEU A 176 -0.13 11.63 17.76
CA LEU A 176 -1.19 12.58 18.14
C LEU A 176 -0.79 14.03 17.87
N ASN A 177 0.45 14.38 18.21
CA ASN A 177 1.00 15.70 17.92
C ASN A 177 1.08 15.96 16.40
N LEU A 178 1.59 14.96 15.66
CA LEU A 178 1.78 15.05 14.22
C LEU A 178 0.46 15.26 13.47
N ILE A 179 -0.57 14.44 13.81
CA ILE A 179 -1.91 14.56 13.21
C ILE A 179 -2.76 15.68 13.83
N GLY A 180 -2.27 16.35 14.89
CA GLY A 180 -2.90 17.49 15.57
C GLY A 180 -4.19 17.17 16.30
N LEU A 181 -4.31 15.96 16.85
CA LEU A 181 -5.48 15.53 17.60
C LEU A 181 -5.23 15.44 19.11
N THR A 182 -4.16 16.02 19.63
CA THR A 182 -3.80 16.02 21.05
C THR A 182 -4.94 16.54 21.95
N ASN A 183 -5.67 17.57 21.53
CA ASN A 183 -6.80 18.09 22.28
C ASN A 183 -8.08 17.23 22.19
N HIS A 184 -8.06 16.17 21.39
CA HIS A 184 -9.20 15.29 21.13
C HIS A 184 -8.99 13.84 21.58
N VAL A 185 -7.95 13.56 22.35
CA VAL A 185 -7.49 12.21 22.74
C VAL A 185 -8.63 11.32 23.27
N GLN A 186 -9.48 11.87 24.15
CA GLN A 186 -10.60 11.16 24.78
C GLN A 186 -11.93 11.32 24.01
N ARG A 187 -11.93 12.08 22.91
CA ARG A 187 -13.14 12.29 22.12
C ARG A 187 -13.44 11.05 21.28
N ARG A 188 -14.71 10.66 21.21
CA ARG A 188 -15.13 9.57 20.31
C ARG A 188 -14.87 9.95 18.86
N ALA A 189 -14.28 9.02 18.09
CA ALA A 189 -13.93 9.26 16.69
C ALA A 189 -15.15 9.59 15.82
N GLY A 190 -16.32 9.04 16.14
CA GLY A 190 -17.57 9.37 15.46
C GLY A 190 -17.97 10.85 15.53
N LEU A 191 -17.51 11.58 16.58
CA LEU A 191 -17.81 13.00 16.80
C LEU A 191 -16.76 13.95 16.18
N LEU A 192 -15.73 13.42 15.53
CA LEU A 192 -14.73 14.21 14.82
C LEU A 192 -15.30 14.78 13.52
N ALA A 193 -14.80 15.94 13.09
CA ALA A 193 -15.03 16.46 11.76
C ALA A 193 -14.45 15.52 10.70
N HIS A 194 -14.90 15.64 9.45
CA HIS A 194 -14.47 14.73 8.37
C HIS A 194 -12.96 14.72 8.21
N GLY A 195 -12.31 15.87 8.08
CA GLY A 195 -10.86 15.98 7.97
C GLY A 195 -10.12 15.39 9.19
N GLN A 196 -10.66 15.60 10.40
CA GLN A 196 -10.08 15.00 11.62
C GLN A 196 -10.14 13.46 11.61
N LYS A 197 -11.22 12.86 11.07
CA LYS A 197 -11.31 11.40 10.89
C LYS A 197 -10.24 10.91 9.90
N GLN A 198 -10.01 11.64 8.82
CA GLN A 198 -8.98 11.33 7.84
C GLN A 198 -7.57 11.39 8.47
N TRP A 199 -7.28 12.42 9.30
CA TRP A 199 -6.01 12.52 10.02
C TRP A 199 -5.85 11.40 11.05
N LEU A 200 -6.92 11.02 11.76
CA LEU A 200 -6.88 9.87 12.67
C LEU A 200 -6.53 8.58 11.93
N GLU A 201 -7.10 8.35 10.75
CA GLU A 201 -6.81 7.18 9.92
C GLU A 201 -5.34 7.16 9.47
N ILE A 202 -4.79 8.30 9.04
CA ILE A 202 -3.34 8.42 8.76
C ILE A 202 -2.55 8.13 10.04
N GLY A 203 -2.97 8.63 11.20
CA GLY A 203 -2.35 8.33 12.49
C GLY A 203 -2.35 6.85 12.83
N MET A 204 -3.45 6.14 12.58
CA MET A 204 -3.55 4.69 12.78
C MET A 204 -2.57 3.90 11.89
N LEU A 205 -2.24 4.41 10.72
CA LEU A 205 -1.18 3.83 9.90
C LEU A 205 0.20 4.18 10.45
N LEU A 206 0.41 5.42 10.88
CA LEU A 206 1.71 5.91 11.36
C LEU A 206 2.18 5.23 12.64
N VAL A 207 1.29 4.88 13.57
CA VAL A 207 1.67 4.14 14.81
C VAL A 207 2.21 2.74 14.51
N GLN A 208 1.98 2.22 13.29
CA GLN A 208 2.53 0.95 12.81
C GLN A 208 3.93 1.07 12.21
N GLU A 209 4.49 2.29 12.13
CA GLU A 209 5.80 2.58 11.53
C GLU A 209 5.99 2.00 10.12
N PRO A 210 5.10 2.34 9.17
CA PRO A 210 5.21 1.81 7.82
C PRO A 210 6.42 2.41 7.10
N TYR A 211 7.06 1.62 6.24
CA TYR A 211 8.08 2.13 5.32
C TYR A 211 7.47 2.82 4.10
N LEU A 212 6.29 2.34 3.66
CA LEU A 212 5.55 2.86 2.53
C LEU A 212 4.09 3.13 2.94
N LEU A 213 3.63 4.35 2.69
CA LEU A 213 2.24 4.79 2.85
C LEU A 213 1.59 4.97 1.48
N LEU A 214 0.44 4.38 1.30
CA LEU A 214 -0.42 4.54 0.13
C LEU A 214 -1.68 5.29 0.55
N LEU A 215 -1.90 6.47 0.01
CA LEU A 215 -3.02 7.35 0.35
C LEU A 215 -3.88 7.56 -0.89
N ASP A 216 -5.13 7.13 -0.83
CA ASP A 216 -6.10 7.25 -1.92
C ASP A 216 -7.06 8.40 -1.61
N GLU A 217 -6.97 9.48 -2.39
CA GLU A 217 -7.74 10.71 -2.27
C GLU A 217 -7.81 11.24 -0.82
N PRO A 218 -6.64 11.53 -0.18
CA PRO A 218 -6.60 11.86 1.24
C PRO A 218 -7.29 13.17 1.60
N VAL A 219 -7.56 14.06 0.64
CA VAL A 219 -8.19 15.37 0.88
C VAL A 219 -9.63 15.47 0.37
N ALA A 220 -10.21 14.37 -0.12
CA ALA A 220 -11.58 14.36 -0.63
C ALA A 220 -12.58 14.85 0.44
N GLY A 221 -13.41 15.87 0.10
CA GLY A 221 -14.41 16.43 0.99
C GLY A 221 -13.89 17.30 2.12
N MET A 222 -12.62 17.70 2.10
CA MET A 222 -12.02 18.60 3.08
C MET A 222 -12.24 20.07 2.72
N THR A 223 -12.27 20.93 3.74
CA THR A 223 -12.17 22.38 3.58
C THR A 223 -10.77 22.81 3.18
N GLN A 224 -10.62 24.02 2.62
CA GLN A 224 -9.31 24.53 2.20
C GLN A 224 -8.27 24.51 3.34
N HIS A 225 -8.66 24.88 4.55
CA HIS A 225 -7.77 24.83 5.72
C HIS A 225 -7.34 23.40 6.09
N GLU A 226 -8.25 22.42 5.97
CA GLU A 226 -7.92 21.01 6.21
C GLU A 226 -6.98 20.47 5.12
N ILE A 227 -7.16 20.90 3.86
CA ILE A 227 -6.27 20.55 2.73
C ILE A 227 -4.84 21.05 2.99
N GLU A 228 -4.71 22.34 3.37
CA GLU A 228 -3.40 22.95 3.69
C GLU A 228 -2.71 22.21 4.84
N ARG A 229 -3.43 21.90 5.91
CA ARG A 229 -2.89 21.14 7.02
C ARG A 229 -2.51 19.71 6.65
N THR A 230 -3.29 19.06 5.75
CA THR A 230 -2.94 17.74 5.22
C THR A 230 -1.67 17.81 4.39
N ALA A 231 -1.48 18.87 3.60
CA ALA A 231 -0.23 19.09 2.87
C ALA A 231 0.98 19.22 3.81
N GLU A 232 0.85 20.00 4.89
CA GLU A 232 1.89 20.13 5.92
C GLU A 232 2.23 18.77 6.56
N LEU A 233 1.19 18.00 6.93
CA LEU A 233 1.36 16.65 7.48
C LEU A 233 2.13 15.76 6.51
N LEU A 234 1.70 15.64 5.25
CA LEU A 234 2.35 14.77 4.27
C LEU A 234 3.78 15.21 3.96
N ASN A 235 4.04 16.51 3.87
CA ASN A 235 5.40 17.03 3.71
C ASN A 235 6.31 16.69 4.91
N SER A 236 5.77 16.66 6.13
CA SER A 236 6.53 16.28 7.33
C SER A 236 6.87 14.79 7.39
N LEU A 237 6.10 13.93 6.69
CA LEU A 237 6.35 12.50 6.59
C LEU A 237 7.47 12.18 5.59
N ALA A 238 7.65 13.03 4.58
CA ALA A 238 8.69 12.85 3.56
C ALA A 238 10.09 12.75 4.22
N GLY A 239 10.92 11.86 3.70
CA GLY A 239 12.26 11.56 4.26
C GLY A 239 12.24 10.42 5.28
N ARG A 240 11.23 10.31 6.13
CA ARG A 240 11.06 9.18 7.08
C ARG A 240 10.31 8.01 6.44
N HIS A 241 9.25 8.31 5.72
CA HIS A 241 8.39 7.34 5.03
C HIS A 241 8.39 7.61 3.53
N ALA A 242 8.33 6.56 2.73
CA ALA A 242 7.93 6.71 1.34
C ALA A 242 6.40 6.88 1.32
N VAL A 243 5.91 7.87 0.59
CA VAL A 243 4.49 8.20 0.53
C VAL A 243 4.04 8.27 -0.93
N VAL A 244 3.06 7.48 -1.30
CA VAL A 244 2.39 7.53 -2.60
C VAL A 244 0.98 8.06 -2.39
N VAL A 245 0.67 9.18 -3.02
CA VAL A 245 -0.63 9.84 -2.96
C VAL A 245 -1.31 9.75 -4.32
N VAL A 246 -2.46 9.11 -4.38
CA VAL A 246 -3.32 9.16 -5.56
C VAL A 246 -4.28 10.32 -5.39
N GLU A 247 -4.27 11.26 -6.32
CA GLU A 247 -5.09 12.47 -6.23
C GLU A 247 -5.48 13.00 -7.61
N HIS A 248 -6.52 13.80 -7.63
CA HIS A 248 -7.01 14.50 -8.81
C HIS A 248 -7.05 16.04 -8.63
N ASP A 249 -6.91 16.54 -7.40
CA ASP A 249 -6.77 17.96 -7.11
C ASP A 249 -5.35 18.44 -7.42
N MET A 250 -5.21 19.12 -8.56
CA MET A 250 -3.89 19.57 -9.04
C MET A 250 -3.29 20.69 -8.19
N ALA A 251 -4.10 21.46 -7.45
CA ALA A 251 -3.61 22.48 -6.54
C ALA A 251 -2.95 21.81 -5.32
N PHE A 252 -3.61 20.80 -4.76
CA PHE A 252 -3.06 19.99 -3.69
C PHE A 252 -1.81 19.21 -4.14
N VAL A 253 -1.86 18.54 -5.29
CA VAL A 253 -0.69 17.83 -5.86
C VAL A 253 0.50 18.78 -5.97
N ARG A 254 0.31 20.01 -6.48
CA ARG A 254 1.37 21.02 -6.58
C ARG A 254 1.97 21.39 -5.23
N SER A 255 1.19 21.39 -4.16
CA SER A 255 1.65 21.80 -2.82
C SER A 255 2.52 20.76 -2.13
N ILE A 256 2.41 19.47 -2.54
CA ILE A 256 3.11 18.36 -1.87
C ILE A 256 4.10 17.60 -2.75
N ALA A 257 3.84 17.51 -4.06
CA ALA A 257 4.57 16.58 -4.92
C ALA A 257 5.97 17.09 -5.27
N LYS A 258 6.99 16.28 -4.98
CA LYS A 258 8.32 16.40 -5.57
C LYS A 258 8.39 15.67 -6.91
N THR A 259 7.76 14.51 -6.99
CA THR A 259 7.64 13.71 -8.22
C THR A 259 6.16 13.45 -8.48
N VAL A 260 5.73 13.65 -9.71
CA VAL A 260 4.40 13.34 -10.21
C VAL A 260 4.52 12.27 -11.26
N THR A 261 3.72 11.21 -11.14
CA THR A 261 3.55 10.16 -12.16
C THR A 261 2.15 10.27 -12.74
N VAL A 262 2.06 10.42 -14.05
CA VAL A 262 0.79 10.46 -14.77
C VAL A 262 0.48 9.07 -15.31
N LEU A 263 -0.64 8.49 -14.87
CA LEU A 263 -1.17 7.24 -15.41
C LEU A 263 -2.22 7.49 -16.48
N HIS A 264 -2.12 6.74 -17.57
CA HIS A 264 -3.09 6.73 -18.65
C HIS A 264 -3.20 5.31 -19.20
N GLU A 265 -4.41 4.79 -19.35
CA GLU A 265 -4.70 3.44 -19.89
C GLU A 265 -3.82 2.31 -19.31
N GLY A 266 -3.61 2.36 -17.98
CA GLY A 266 -2.84 1.36 -17.25
C GLY A 266 -1.32 1.44 -17.43
N GLN A 267 -0.80 2.53 -17.98
CA GLN A 267 0.63 2.78 -18.21
C GLN A 267 1.08 4.10 -17.58
N VAL A 268 2.38 4.24 -17.36
CA VAL A 268 2.98 5.55 -17.04
C VAL A 268 3.13 6.34 -18.32
N LEU A 269 2.35 7.43 -18.44
CA LEU A 269 2.41 8.35 -19.55
C LEU A 269 3.60 9.31 -19.43
N ALA A 270 3.81 9.85 -18.23
CA ALA A 270 4.89 10.78 -17.94
C ALA A 270 5.26 10.71 -16.45
N GLU A 271 6.50 11.01 -16.13
CA GLU A 271 7.02 11.14 -14.77
C GLU A 271 8.01 12.30 -14.70
N GLY A 272 7.93 13.10 -13.64
CA GLY A 272 8.82 14.25 -13.44
C GLY A 272 8.31 15.17 -12.34
N ASN A 273 8.91 16.36 -12.26
CA ASN A 273 8.37 17.40 -11.39
C ASN A 273 7.11 18.03 -12.00
N MET A 274 6.36 18.77 -11.21
CA MET A 274 5.09 19.35 -11.62
C MET A 274 5.20 20.24 -12.86
N THR A 275 6.30 21.00 -12.99
CA THR A 275 6.54 21.89 -14.13
C THR A 275 6.72 21.11 -15.42
N ASP A 276 7.52 20.05 -15.37
CA ASP A 276 7.77 19.17 -16.53
C ASP A 276 6.50 18.46 -16.97
N ILE A 277 5.70 17.98 -16.01
CA ILE A 277 4.41 17.31 -16.29
C ILE A 277 3.44 18.27 -16.98
N GLN A 278 3.33 19.52 -16.51
CA GLN A 278 2.43 20.51 -17.11
C GLN A 278 2.87 20.97 -18.50
N ALA A 279 4.16 20.90 -18.79
CA ALA A 279 4.72 21.26 -20.09
C ALA A 279 4.76 20.08 -21.07
N ASN A 280 4.44 18.86 -20.62
CA ASN A 280 4.51 17.66 -21.47
C ASN A 280 3.37 17.63 -22.48
N PRO A 281 3.66 17.64 -23.81
CA PRO A 281 2.63 17.68 -24.85
C PRO A 281 1.64 16.50 -24.78
N ARG A 282 2.11 15.30 -24.43
CA ARG A 282 1.25 14.12 -24.28
C ARG A 282 0.28 14.24 -23.11
N VAL A 283 0.75 14.83 -21.99
CA VAL A 283 -0.11 15.08 -20.84
C VAL A 283 -1.17 16.12 -21.19
N ILE A 284 -0.76 17.19 -21.88
CA ILE A 284 -1.67 18.25 -22.35
C ILE A 284 -2.73 17.65 -23.28
N GLU A 285 -2.34 16.83 -24.27
CA GLU A 285 -3.25 16.16 -25.18
C GLU A 285 -4.29 15.30 -24.48
N VAL A 286 -3.87 14.49 -23.49
CA VAL A 286 -4.74 13.57 -22.76
C VAL A 286 -5.68 14.28 -21.77
N TYR A 287 -5.24 15.38 -21.17
CA TYR A 287 -6.01 16.08 -20.12
C TYR A 287 -6.71 17.35 -20.61
N LEU A 288 -6.24 17.99 -21.67
CA LEU A 288 -6.75 19.26 -22.19
C LEU A 288 -7.16 19.18 -23.67
N GLY A 289 -6.94 18.03 -24.30
CA GLY A 289 -7.20 17.81 -25.74
C GLY A 289 -8.62 17.35 -26.04
N GLU A 290 -9.58 17.64 -25.13
CA GLU A 290 -11.01 17.52 -25.40
C GLU A 290 -11.55 18.80 -26.03
#